data_c48cf8d536d3a39e3002b8890a1bc462
#
_entry.id   c48cf8d536d3a39e3002b8890a1bc462
#
_cell.length_a   1.000
_cell.length_b   1.000
_cell.length_c   1.000
_cell.angle_alpha   90.00
_cell.angle_beta   90.00
_cell.angle_gamma   90.00
#
_symmetry.space_group_name_H-M   'P 1'
#
loop_
_entity.id
_entity.type
_entity.pdbx_description
1 polymer ?
#
loop_
_entity_poly.entity_id
_entity_poly.type
_entity_poly.pdbx_seq_one_letter_code
_entity_poly.pdbx_strand_id
1 'polypeptide(L)'
;MTDFVQAGGLRITFDRQGDGPPLLLMHGAEASRLMFAALMPLLAAHFTVIAYDQRDCGDTDGPEAGSTVADLADDAQRFMAALGLGRAHVFGSSFGGRVAQALALRHPHTVDRLVLGSTWPLPDAYEALCPEAPRLAALRRELPATAEELATWFFPEDFLLQRPELRRVFANARPESPRSARRAATVQTTLEGDVGAITAPTLLLAGELDRVVPPGVTLSMATRIRGAAAVQLPGIGHATALQAPELLARQLVAFLRGDPHHKE
;
A
#
# COMPACT_ATOMS: atom_id res chain seq x y z
N MET A 1 -14.32 13.95 -1.85
CA MET A 1 -14.21 14.88 -3.00
C MET A 1 -12.86 14.65 -3.63
N THR A 2 -12.81 14.48 -4.95
CA THR A 2 -11.56 14.33 -5.70
C THR A 2 -11.00 15.72 -6.02
N ASP A 3 -9.73 15.91 -5.77
CA ASP A 3 -9.02 17.17 -5.96
C ASP A 3 -7.62 16.90 -6.51
N PHE A 4 -6.84 17.94 -6.79
CA PHE A 4 -5.45 17.82 -7.19
C PHE A 4 -4.59 18.93 -6.59
N VAL A 5 -3.29 18.67 -6.46
CA VAL A 5 -2.31 19.65 -6.02
C VAL A 5 -1.03 19.54 -6.85
N GLN A 6 -0.36 20.67 -7.04
CA GLN A 6 0.97 20.71 -7.64
C GLN A 6 2.02 20.47 -6.56
N ALA A 7 2.81 19.40 -6.72
CA ALA A 7 3.87 19.05 -5.78
C ALA A 7 5.07 18.47 -6.52
N GLY A 8 6.25 19.05 -6.36
CA GLY A 8 7.48 18.56 -6.95
C GLY A 8 7.47 18.43 -8.49
N GLY A 9 6.72 19.27 -9.18
CA GLY A 9 6.54 19.20 -10.64
C GLY A 9 5.47 18.21 -11.12
N LEU A 10 4.80 17.51 -10.20
CA LEU A 10 3.70 16.61 -10.51
C LEU A 10 2.35 17.26 -10.17
N ARG A 11 1.35 16.96 -10.99
CA ARG A 11 -0.05 17.20 -10.68
C ARG A 11 -0.59 15.93 -10.02
N ILE A 12 -0.64 15.91 -8.68
CA ILE A 12 -1.05 14.75 -7.90
C ILE A 12 -2.54 14.83 -7.61
N THR A 13 -3.26 13.81 -8.04
CA THR A 13 -4.71 13.65 -7.79
C THR A 13 -4.95 12.87 -6.51
N PHE A 14 -5.89 13.32 -5.69
CA PHE A 14 -6.20 12.71 -4.39
C PHE A 14 -7.67 12.84 -4.01
N ASP A 15 -8.11 11.98 -3.11
CA ASP A 15 -9.39 12.07 -2.41
C ASP A 15 -9.13 12.42 -0.94
N ARG A 16 -10.01 13.25 -0.35
CA ARG A 16 -9.95 13.66 1.04
C ARG A 16 -11.31 13.55 1.71
N GLN A 17 -11.34 12.98 2.94
CA GLN A 17 -12.55 12.86 3.77
C GLN A 17 -12.20 13.02 5.26
N GLY A 18 -13.14 13.58 6.05
CA GLY A 18 -12.98 13.79 7.49
C GLY A 18 -12.15 15.02 7.83
N ASP A 19 -12.03 15.32 9.13
CA ASP A 19 -11.40 16.54 9.68
C ASP A 19 -10.51 16.31 10.93
N GLY A 20 -10.22 15.03 11.25
CA GLY A 20 -9.33 14.64 12.35
C GLY A 20 -7.84 14.72 11.98
N PRO A 21 -6.95 14.10 12.80
CA PRO A 21 -5.53 13.98 12.48
C PRO A 21 -5.30 13.41 11.09
N PRO A 22 -4.29 13.86 10.33
CA PRO A 22 -4.08 13.42 8.96
C PRO A 22 -3.62 11.96 8.90
N LEU A 23 -4.24 11.19 7.99
CA LEU A 23 -3.89 9.81 7.65
C LEU A 23 -3.70 9.68 6.14
N LEU A 24 -2.47 9.40 5.71
CA LEU A 24 -2.11 9.19 4.32
C LEU A 24 -2.21 7.71 3.95
N LEU A 25 -2.94 7.38 2.87
CA LEU A 25 -3.10 6.03 2.34
C LEU A 25 -2.31 5.86 1.05
N MET A 26 -1.42 4.87 1.00
CA MET A 26 -0.53 4.55 -0.12
C MET A 26 -0.92 3.22 -0.75
N HIS A 27 -1.39 3.25 -1.99
CA HIS A 27 -1.88 2.08 -2.73
C HIS A 27 -0.75 1.18 -3.27
N GLY A 28 -1.10 -0.06 -3.64
CA GLY A 28 -0.19 -1.06 -4.22
C GLY A 28 0.30 -0.71 -5.63
N ALA A 29 1.07 -1.63 -6.22
CA ALA A 29 1.81 -1.43 -7.47
C ALA A 29 0.95 -0.96 -8.65
N GLU A 30 -0.13 -1.67 -8.94
CA GLU A 30 -0.99 -1.49 -10.13
C GLU A 30 -2.37 -0.90 -9.77
N ALA A 31 -2.48 -0.36 -8.54
CA ALA A 31 -3.71 0.22 -8.02
C ALA A 31 -3.73 1.74 -8.19
N SER A 32 -4.76 2.36 -7.63
CA SER A 32 -4.92 3.80 -7.52
C SER A 32 -5.54 4.13 -6.16
N ARG A 33 -5.73 5.41 -5.84
CA ARG A 33 -6.45 5.86 -4.66
C ARG A 33 -7.82 5.19 -4.48
N LEU A 34 -8.45 4.78 -5.60
CA LEU A 34 -9.78 4.17 -5.62
C LEU A 34 -9.86 2.83 -4.89
N MET A 35 -8.72 2.13 -4.66
CA MET A 35 -8.72 0.92 -3.85
C MET A 35 -9.17 1.16 -2.40
N PHE A 36 -9.11 2.39 -1.93
CA PHE A 36 -9.52 2.78 -0.59
C PHE A 36 -10.94 3.36 -0.50
N ALA A 37 -11.72 3.33 -1.60
CA ALA A 37 -13.03 3.95 -1.64
C ALA A 37 -14.01 3.44 -0.55
N ALA A 38 -13.99 2.15 -0.24
CA ALA A 38 -14.79 1.57 0.84
C ALA A 38 -14.19 1.81 2.24
N LEU A 39 -12.88 1.96 2.34
CA LEU A 39 -12.17 2.15 3.61
C LEU A 39 -12.25 3.59 4.11
N MET A 40 -12.14 4.58 3.21
CA MET A 40 -12.06 6.00 3.57
C MET A 40 -13.25 6.49 4.42
N PRO A 41 -14.53 6.18 4.10
CA PRO A 41 -15.66 6.61 4.93
C PRO A 41 -15.61 6.05 6.35
N LEU A 42 -15.09 4.83 6.53
CA LEU A 42 -14.98 4.19 7.85
C LEU A 42 -13.92 4.86 8.73
N LEU A 43 -12.89 5.42 8.14
CA LEU A 43 -11.81 6.13 8.83
C LEU A 43 -12.10 7.61 9.04
N ALA A 44 -12.95 8.21 8.21
CA ALA A 44 -13.24 9.65 8.19
C ALA A 44 -13.88 10.17 9.49
N ALA A 45 -14.49 9.29 10.29
CA ALA A 45 -14.99 9.65 11.62
C ALA A 45 -13.87 9.94 12.65
N HIS A 46 -12.63 9.56 12.35
CA HIS A 46 -11.49 9.63 13.27
C HIS A 46 -10.32 10.44 12.73
N PHE A 47 -10.20 10.54 11.40
CA PHE A 47 -9.03 11.10 10.72
C PHE A 47 -9.43 12.00 9.55
N THR A 48 -8.56 12.92 9.19
CA THR A 48 -8.54 13.46 7.83
C THR A 48 -7.85 12.45 6.94
N VAL A 49 -8.64 11.62 6.26
CA VAL A 49 -8.14 10.52 5.41
C VAL A 49 -7.83 11.06 4.02
N ILE A 50 -6.62 10.79 3.55
CA ILE A 50 -6.12 11.26 2.25
C ILE A 50 -5.57 10.06 1.49
N ALA A 51 -6.21 9.72 0.36
CA ALA A 51 -5.72 8.73 -0.59
C ALA A 51 -5.30 9.42 -1.87
N TYR A 52 -4.08 9.19 -2.35
CA TYR A 52 -3.56 9.86 -3.55
C TYR A 52 -3.09 8.84 -4.59
N ASP A 53 -3.08 9.25 -5.84
CA ASP A 53 -2.48 8.47 -6.91
C ASP A 53 -0.98 8.74 -6.96
N GLN A 54 -0.18 7.69 -6.76
CA GLN A 54 1.27 7.77 -6.96
C GLN A 54 1.57 7.99 -8.45
N ARG A 55 2.76 8.54 -8.76
CA ARG A 55 3.15 8.76 -10.16
C ARG A 55 2.97 7.50 -11.01
N ASP A 56 2.57 7.68 -12.26
CA ASP A 56 2.21 6.66 -13.23
C ASP A 56 1.01 5.76 -12.81
N CYS A 57 0.20 6.20 -11.84
CA CYS A 57 -1.01 5.50 -11.41
C CYS A 57 -2.22 6.44 -11.42
N GLY A 58 -3.42 5.85 -11.56
CA GLY A 58 -4.69 6.61 -11.54
C GLY A 58 -4.66 7.82 -12.47
N ASP A 59 -4.89 9.01 -11.91
CA ASP A 59 -4.93 10.29 -12.63
C ASP A 59 -3.66 11.14 -12.41
N THR A 60 -2.56 10.53 -11.93
CA THR A 60 -1.26 11.19 -11.73
C THR A 60 -0.23 10.63 -12.71
N ASP A 61 0.24 11.45 -13.64
CA ASP A 61 1.32 11.07 -14.55
C ASP A 61 2.69 11.26 -13.90
N GLY A 62 3.65 10.43 -14.31
CA GLY A 62 5.05 10.54 -13.91
C GLY A 62 5.92 11.13 -15.02
N PRO A 63 7.18 11.49 -14.73
CA PRO A 63 8.14 11.93 -15.72
C PRO A 63 8.53 10.80 -16.67
N GLU A 64 8.90 11.12 -17.91
CA GLU A 64 9.33 10.13 -18.90
C GLU A 64 10.60 9.38 -18.50
N ALA A 65 11.46 9.99 -17.70
CA ALA A 65 12.74 9.43 -17.26
C ALA A 65 12.64 8.22 -16.33
N GLY A 66 11.44 7.77 -15.98
CA GLY A 66 11.25 6.71 -14.99
C GLY A 66 11.42 7.20 -13.54
N SER A 67 11.37 6.28 -12.59
CA SER A 67 11.38 6.62 -11.17
C SER A 67 11.85 5.44 -10.32
N THR A 68 12.19 5.73 -9.08
CA THR A 68 12.56 4.76 -8.06
C THR A 68 11.59 4.82 -6.87
N VAL A 69 11.63 3.84 -5.97
CA VAL A 69 10.87 3.89 -4.72
C VAL A 69 11.26 5.11 -3.86
N ALA A 70 12.52 5.57 -3.96
CA ALA A 70 12.96 6.78 -3.28
C ALA A 70 12.27 8.03 -3.83
N ASP A 71 12.12 8.13 -5.15
CA ASP A 71 11.40 9.25 -5.77
C ASP A 71 9.92 9.29 -5.33
N LEU A 72 9.29 8.13 -5.18
CA LEU A 72 7.90 8.04 -4.70
C LEU A 72 7.78 8.49 -3.24
N ALA A 73 8.78 8.21 -2.41
CA ALA A 73 8.82 8.69 -1.03
C ALA A 73 9.00 10.22 -0.97
N ASP A 74 9.88 10.77 -1.80
CA ASP A 74 10.08 12.22 -1.92
C ASP A 74 8.84 12.92 -2.47
N ASP A 75 8.11 12.29 -3.40
CA ASP A 75 6.82 12.81 -3.87
C ASP A 75 5.78 12.84 -2.75
N ALA A 76 5.69 11.78 -1.96
CA ALA A 76 4.77 11.72 -0.83
C ALA A 76 5.07 12.85 0.18
N GLN A 77 6.34 13.10 0.48
CA GLN A 77 6.76 14.20 1.34
C GLN A 77 6.37 15.57 0.75
N ARG A 78 6.67 15.80 -0.55
CA ARG A 78 6.31 17.05 -1.24
C ARG A 78 4.79 17.24 -1.33
N PHE A 79 4.05 16.16 -1.55
CA PHE A 79 2.60 16.15 -1.56
C PHE A 79 2.04 16.55 -0.20
N MET A 80 2.53 15.95 0.89
CA MET A 80 2.15 16.32 2.25
C MET A 80 2.43 17.80 2.52
N ALA A 81 3.62 18.28 2.15
CA ALA A 81 4.00 19.68 2.31
C ALA A 81 3.08 20.63 1.52
N ALA A 82 2.73 20.28 0.28
CA ALA A 82 1.82 21.07 -0.56
C ALA A 82 0.40 21.15 0.00
N LEU A 83 -0.02 20.16 0.80
CA LEU A 83 -1.29 20.17 1.54
C LEU A 83 -1.18 20.85 2.92
N GLY A 84 -0.02 21.37 3.29
CA GLY A 84 0.22 21.97 4.61
C GLY A 84 0.31 20.94 5.75
N LEU A 85 0.56 19.66 5.43
CA LEU A 85 0.69 18.60 6.43
C LEU A 85 2.15 18.50 6.88
N GLY A 86 2.43 18.90 8.11
CA GLY A 86 3.77 18.77 8.69
C GLY A 86 4.11 17.33 9.08
N ARG A 87 3.11 16.59 9.58
CA ARG A 87 3.22 15.20 10.04
C ARG A 87 1.88 14.48 9.86
N ALA A 88 1.91 13.20 9.50
CA ALA A 88 0.71 12.39 9.32
C ALA A 88 0.93 10.95 9.78
N HIS A 89 -0.15 10.26 10.13
CA HIS A 89 -0.16 8.80 10.13
C HIS A 89 -0.06 8.31 8.69
N VAL A 90 0.57 7.17 8.48
CA VAL A 90 0.76 6.59 7.15
C VAL A 90 0.36 5.12 7.14
N PHE A 91 -0.50 4.74 6.20
CA PHE A 91 -0.78 3.34 5.87
C PHE A 91 -0.33 3.05 4.45
N GLY A 92 0.52 2.04 4.28
CA GLY A 92 0.95 1.56 2.97
C GLY A 92 0.59 0.10 2.76
N SER A 93 -0.08 -0.21 1.64
CA SER A 93 -0.47 -1.57 1.25
C SER A 93 0.42 -2.08 0.13
N SER A 94 0.95 -3.31 0.27
CA SER A 94 1.78 -3.96 -0.76
C SER A 94 2.99 -3.08 -1.15
N PHE A 95 3.17 -2.75 -2.43
CA PHE A 95 4.20 -1.82 -2.86
C PHE A 95 4.08 -0.42 -2.21
N GLY A 96 2.85 0.04 -1.91
CA GLY A 96 2.65 1.25 -1.12
C GLY A 96 3.26 1.17 0.28
N GLY A 97 3.38 -0.04 0.84
CA GLY A 97 4.11 -0.28 2.09
C GLY A 97 5.62 -0.07 1.94
N ARG A 98 6.21 -0.37 0.77
CA ARG A 98 7.62 -0.03 0.49
C ARG A 98 7.83 1.47 0.36
N VAL A 99 6.90 2.16 -0.31
CA VAL A 99 6.94 3.64 -0.38
C VAL A 99 6.82 4.26 1.01
N ALA A 100 5.95 3.71 1.86
CA ALA A 100 5.79 4.16 3.25
C ALA A 100 7.04 3.90 4.11
N GLN A 101 7.71 2.76 3.94
CA GLN A 101 9.01 2.49 4.56
C GLN A 101 10.08 3.49 4.10
N ALA A 102 10.15 3.76 2.78
CA ALA A 102 11.08 4.73 2.22
C ALA A 102 10.81 6.15 2.76
N LEU A 103 9.54 6.55 2.86
CA LEU A 103 9.15 7.82 3.48
C LEU A 103 9.61 7.90 4.94
N ALA A 104 9.37 6.84 5.72
CA ALA A 104 9.75 6.81 7.13
C ALA A 104 11.28 6.85 7.35
N LEU A 105 12.06 6.28 6.43
CA LEU A 105 13.52 6.29 6.49
C LEU A 105 14.13 7.62 6.01
N ARG A 106 13.61 8.19 4.91
CA ARG A 106 14.16 9.40 4.29
C ARG A 106 13.65 10.68 4.95
N HIS A 107 12.41 10.66 5.44
CA HIS A 107 11.71 11.81 6.03
C HIS A 107 11.06 11.45 7.37
N PRO A 108 11.82 10.97 8.37
CA PRO A 108 11.26 10.37 9.60
C PRO A 108 10.38 11.32 10.40
N HIS A 109 10.62 12.63 10.32
CA HIS A 109 9.83 13.65 11.02
C HIS A 109 8.44 13.86 10.42
N THR A 110 8.15 13.36 9.22
CA THR A 110 6.84 13.50 8.57
C THR A 110 5.87 12.37 8.92
N VAL A 111 6.38 11.25 9.45
CA VAL A 111 5.58 10.08 9.82
C VAL A 111 5.32 10.05 11.32
N ASP A 112 4.05 10.08 11.72
CA ASP A 112 3.66 9.99 13.13
C ASP A 112 3.58 8.53 13.60
N ARG A 113 2.70 7.73 12.98
CA ARG A 113 2.60 6.29 13.15
C ARG A 113 2.56 5.64 11.78
N LEU A 114 3.17 4.48 11.66
CA LEU A 114 3.30 3.74 10.41
C LEU A 114 2.52 2.43 10.48
N VAL A 115 1.68 2.15 9.48
CA VAL A 115 1.08 0.83 9.30
C VAL A 115 1.49 0.27 7.94
N LEU A 116 2.03 -0.94 7.97
CA LEU A 116 2.53 -1.65 6.80
C LEU A 116 1.68 -2.91 6.57
N GLY A 117 0.89 -2.92 5.49
CA GLY A 117 -0.01 -4.02 5.15
C GLY A 117 0.49 -4.85 3.97
N SER A 118 0.60 -6.18 4.12
CA SER A 118 0.88 -7.14 3.02
C SER A 118 2.08 -6.70 2.16
N THR A 119 3.21 -6.37 2.78
CA THR A 119 4.39 -5.77 2.13
C THR A 119 5.68 -6.48 2.53
N TRP A 120 6.80 -6.10 1.92
CA TRP A 120 8.11 -6.70 2.19
C TRP A 120 9.17 -5.64 2.48
N PRO A 121 10.29 -6.01 3.16
CA PRO A 121 11.33 -5.06 3.53
C PRO A 121 11.98 -4.37 2.32
N LEU A 122 12.35 -3.11 2.48
CA LEU A 122 12.88 -2.27 1.40
C LEU A 122 14.15 -2.78 0.72
N PRO A 123 15.19 -3.25 1.44
CA PRO A 123 16.41 -3.65 0.77
C PRO A 123 16.28 -4.97 0.00
N ASP A 124 15.24 -5.74 0.33
CA ASP A 124 15.10 -7.09 -0.19
C ASP A 124 14.33 -7.09 -1.53
N ALA A 125 14.82 -7.86 -2.50
CA ALA A 125 14.10 -8.10 -3.74
C ALA A 125 12.89 -9.00 -3.47
N TYR A 126 11.77 -8.71 -4.12
CA TYR A 126 10.53 -9.46 -3.98
C TYR A 126 10.71 -10.95 -4.26
N GLU A 127 11.45 -11.28 -5.33
CA GLU A 127 11.70 -12.65 -5.79
C GLU A 127 12.52 -13.46 -4.77
N ALA A 128 13.34 -12.82 -3.96
CA ALA A 128 14.12 -13.49 -2.93
C ALA A 128 13.27 -13.92 -1.73
N LEU A 129 12.15 -13.23 -1.48
CA LEU A 129 11.28 -13.46 -0.34
C LEU A 129 10.00 -14.23 -0.68
N CYS A 130 9.60 -14.20 -1.95
CA CYS A 130 8.37 -14.81 -2.43
C CYS A 130 8.68 -15.88 -3.49
N PRO A 131 8.84 -17.15 -3.11
CA PRO A 131 9.24 -18.23 -4.02
C PRO A 131 8.31 -18.41 -5.22
N GLU A 132 7.04 -18.05 -5.10
CA GLU A 132 6.06 -18.13 -6.17
C GLU A 132 6.03 -16.87 -7.07
N ALA A 133 6.91 -15.90 -6.88
CA ALA A 133 6.99 -14.69 -7.68
C ALA A 133 7.07 -14.95 -9.20
N PRO A 134 7.83 -15.96 -9.69
CA PRO A 134 7.85 -16.29 -11.13
C PRO A 134 6.48 -16.73 -11.66
N ARG A 135 5.70 -17.49 -10.88
CA ARG A 135 4.33 -17.89 -11.27
C ARG A 135 3.41 -16.67 -11.34
N LEU A 136 3.45 -15.80 -10.33
CA LEU A 136 2.67 -14.56 -10.32
C LEU A 136 3.00 -13.67 -11.53
N ALA A 137 4.28 -13.56 -11.88
CA ALA A 137 4.72 -12.80 -13.04
C ALA A 137 4.23 -13.43 -14.36
N ALA A 138 4.21 -14.78 -14.46
CA ALA A 138 3.67 -15.48 -15.61
C ALA A 138 2.17 -15.20 -15.79
N LEU A 139 1.37 -15.29 -14.72
CA LEU A 139 -0.06 -14.98 -14.77
C LEU A 139 -0.35 -13.56 -15.25
N ARG A 140 0.46 -12.58 -14.80
CA ARG A 140 0.31 -11.20 -15.24
C ARG A 140 0.61 -10.99 -16.72
N ARG A 141 1.61 -11.70 -17.26
CA ARG A 141 1.95 -11.60 -18.69
C ARG A 141 0.89 -12.20 -19.62
N GLU A 142 0.11 -13.15 -19.13
CA GLU A 142 -0.92 -13.86 -19.89
C GLU A 142 -2.33 -13.27 -19.70
N LEU A 143 -2.44 -12.08 -19.07
CA LEU A 143 -3.71 -11.36 -18.98
C LEU A 143 -4.22 -10.99 -20.40
N PRO A 144 -5.54 -11.06 -20.62
CA PRO A 144 -6.61 -11.34 -19.63
C PRO A 144 -6.94 -12.83 -19.44
N ALA A 145 -6.26 -13.76 -20.13
CA ALA A 145 -6.61 -15.19 -20.10
C ALA A 145 -6.49 -15.80 -18.70
N THR A 146 -5.56 -15.30 -17.89
CA THR A 146 -5.27 -15.78 -16.53
C THR A 146 -5.94 -14.97 -15.42
N ALA A 147 -6.87 -14.07 -15.76
CA ALA A 147 -7.46 -13.12 -14.82
C ALA A 147 -8.13 -13.79 -13.61
N GLU A 148 -8.85 -14.90 -13.85
CA GLU A 148 -9.55 -15.64 -12.78
C GLU A 148 -8.57 -16.34 -11.84
N GLU A 149 -7.51 -16.96 -12.40
CA GLU A 149 -6.45 -17.55 -11.57
C GLU A 149 -5.70 -16.47 -10.79
N LEU A 150 -5.37 -15.36 -11.43
CA LEU A 150 -4.70 -14.24 -10.75
C LEU A 150 -5.54 -13.69 -9.59
N ALA A 151 -6.88 -13.65 -9.71
CA ALA A 151 -7.75 -13.21 -8.64
C ALA A 151 -7.62 -14.07 -7.37
N THR A 152 -7.37 -15.39 -7.50
CA THR A 152 -7.18 -16.29 -6.36
C THR A 152 -5.88 -16.05 -5.57
N TRP A 153 -4.96 -15.26 -6.12
CA TRP A 153 -3.76 -14.84 -5.41
C TRP A 153 -4.01 -13.67 -4.47
N PHE A 154 -4.99 -12.83 -4.84
CA PHE A 154 -5.34 -11.63 -4.09
C PHE A 154 -6.47 -11.86 -3.08
N PHE A 155 -7.38 -12.79 -3.41
CA PHE A 155 -8.58 -13.06 -2.61
C PHE A 155 -8.73 -14.56 -2.35
N PRO A 156 -9.10 -14.96 -1.13
CA PRO A 156 -9.44 -16.35 -0.82
C PRO A 156 -10.64 -16.85 -1.65
N GLU A 157 -10.65 -18.14 -1.96
CA GLU A 157 -11.68 -18.76 -2.80
C GLU A 157 -13.09 -18.57 -2.21
N ASP A 158 -13.26 -18.74 -0.90
CA ASP A 158 -14.55 -18.55 -0.22
C ASP A 158 -15.10 -17.11 -0.37
N PHE A 159 -14.20 -16.12 -0.40
CA PHE A 159 -14.58 -14.74 -0.66
C PHE A 159 -14.98 -14.54 -2.13
N LEU A 160 -14.24 -15.14 -3.07
CA LEU A 160 -14.57 -15.09 -4.50
C LEU A 160 -15.87 -15.81 -4.86
N LEU A 161 -16.29 -16.81 -4.07
CA LEU A 161 -17.62 -17.42 -4.21
C LEU A 161 -18.75 -16.47 -3.81
N GLN A 162 -18.53 -15.62 -2.82
CA GLN A 162 -19.49 -14.60 -2.38
C GLN A 162 -19.47 -13.34 -3.28
N ARG A 163 -18.34 -13.07 -3.95
CA ARG A 163 -18.12 -11.90 -4.79
C ARG A 163 -17.56 -12.31 -6.18
N PRO A 164 -18.36 -13.05 -6.96
CA PRO A 164 -17.93 -13.64 -8.22
C PRO A 164 -17.45 -12.62 -9.27
N GLU A 165 -17.92 -11.38 -9.18
CA GLU A 165 -17.47 -10.28 -10.04
C GLU A 165 -15.97 -9.98 -9.88
N LEU A 166 -15.39 -10.25 -8.70
CA LEU A 166 -13.97 -10.04 -8.44
C LEU A 166 -13.07 -11.09 -9.11
N ARG A 167 -13.60 -12.25 -9.54
CA ARG A 167 -12.84 -13.22 -10.33
C ARG A 167 -12.31 -12.63 -11.64
N ARG A 168 -12.99 -11.65 -12.17
CA ARG A 168 -12.61 -10.99 -13.42
C ARG A 168 -12.06 -9.58 -13.23
N VAL A 169 -11.69 -9.21 -12.01
CA VAL A 169 -11.15 -7.86 -11.72
C VAL A 169 -9.92 -7.53 -12.58
N PHE A 170 -9.14 -8.52 -12.94
CA PHE A 170 -7.96 -8.39 -13.81
C PHE A 170 -8.26 -8.60 -15.31
N ALA A 171 -9.50 -8.98 -15.69
CA ALA A 171 -9.85 -9.24 -17.08
C ALA A 171 -9.80 -7.98 -17.97
N ASN A 172 -9.97 -6.80 -17.36
CA ASN A 172 -9.88 -5.50 -18.04
C ASN A 172 -8.46 -4.91 -17.95
N ALA A 173 -7.44 -5.75 -17.82
CA ALA A 173 -6.05 -5.29 -17.86
C ALA A 173 -5.83 -4.44 -19.11
N ARG A 174 -5.36 -3.21 -18.92
CA ARG A 174 -5.06 -2.32 -20.04
C ARG A 174 -3.85 -2.85 -20.81
N PRO A 175 -3.81 -2.66 -22.13
CA PRO A 175 -2.60 -2.96 -22.89
C PRO A 175 -1.38 -2.28 -22.28
N GLU A 176 -0.23 -2.90 -22.44
CA GLU A 176 1.03 -2.30 -22.01
C GLU A 176 1.20 -0.92 -22.65
N SER A 177 1.61 0.04 -21.85
CA SER A 177 1.83 1.42 -22.24
C SER A 177 3.16 1.91 -21.67
N PRO A 178 3.78 2.98 -22.23
CA PRO A 178 4.98 3.56 -21.65
C PRO A 178 4.82 3.89 -20.16
N ARG A 179 3.62 4.32 -19.74
CA ARG A 179 3.26 4.61 -18.37
C ARG A 179 3.26 3.36 -17.49
N SER A 180 2.60 2.29 -17.91
CA SER A 180 2.57 1.04 -17.14
C SER A 180 3.94 0.35 -17.10
N ALA A 181 4.74 0.45 -18.17
CA ALA A 181 6.11 -0.05 -18.20
C ALA A 181 7.01 0.72 -17.20
N ARG A 182 6.93 2.06 -17.14
CA ARG A 182 7.64 2.86 -16.13
C ARG A 182 7.22 2.45 -14.72
N ARG A 183 5.92 2.28 -14.47
CA ARG A 183 5.42 1.84 -13.17
C ARG A 183 5.96 0.46 -12.79
N ALA A 184 5.95 -0.50 -13.71
CA ALA A 184 6.50 -1.83 -13.48
C ALA A 184 8.00 -1.78 -13.15
N ALA A 185 8.78 -0.97 -13.88
CA ALA A 185 10.19 -0.75 -13.60
C ALA A 185 10.41 -0.14 -12.20
N THR A 186 9.61 0.86 -11.81
CA THR A 186 9.68 1.48 -10.48
C THR A 186 9.44 0.47 -9.35
N VAL A 187 8.49 -0.46 -9.53
CA VAL A 187 8.16 -1.51 -8.55
C VAL A 187 9.35 -2.43 -8.28
N GLN A 188 10.19 -2.66 -9.28
CA GLN A 188 11.40 -3.48 -9.15
C GLN A 188 12.58 -2.76 -8.48
N THR A 189 12.49 -1.46 -8.27
CA THR A 189 13.57 -0.73 -7.60
C THR A 189 13.64 -1.06 -6.11
N THR A 190 14.83 -1.06 -5.58
CA THR A 190 15.10 -1.20 -4.15
C THR A 190 15.69 0.11 -3.61
N LEU A 191 15.68 0.24 -2.30
CA LEU A 191 16.37 1.33 -1.60
C LEU A 191 17.25 0.69 -0.53
N GLU A 192 18.53 0.99 -0.57
CA GLU A 192 19.45 0.61 0.51
C GLU A 192 19.02 1.27 1.82
N GLY A 193 19.12 0.53 2.90
CA GLY A 193 18.74 0.98 4.23
C GLY A 193 18.17 -0.15 5.07
N ASP A 194 18.32 -0.04 6.36
CA ASP A 194 17.75 -1.01 7.30
C ASP A 194 16.38 -0.51 7.78
N VAL A 195 15.34 -1.33 7.59
CA VAL A 195 14.01 -1.04 8.16
C VAL A 195 14.06 -0.91 9.70
N GLY A 196 15.10 -1.45 10.34
CA GLY A 196 15.38 -1.25 11.76
C GLY A 196 15.65 0.21 12.15
N ALA A 197 16.00 1.06 11.20
CA ALA A 197 16.17 2.50 11.42
C ALA A 197 14.83 3.28 11.43
N ILE A 198 13.71 2.64 11.14
CA ILE A 198 12.37 3.27 11.27
C ILE A 198 12.12 3.56 12.75
N THR A 199 11.88 4.83 13.07
CA THR A 199 11.65 5.31 14.43
C THR A 199 10.18 5.51 14.77
N ALA A 200 9.31 5.62 13.76
CA ALA A 200 7.88 5.76 13.98
C ALA A 200 7.30 4.48 14.61
N PRO A 201 6.39 4.59 15.61
CA PRO A 201 5.64 3.43 16.08
C PRO A 201 5.00 2.71 14.90
N THR A 202 5.23 1.39 14.77
CA THR A 202 4.87 0.63 13.58
C THR A 202 3.95 -0.53 13.90
N LEU A 203 2.92 -0.73 13.07
CA LEU A 203 2.06 -1.90 13.03
C LEU A 203 2.26 -2.63 11.69
N LEU A 204 2.46 -3.94 11.76
CA LEU A 204 2.53 -4.84 10.62
C LEU A 204 1.23 -5.62 10.52
N LEU A 205 0.58 -5.58 9.35
CA LEU A 205 -0.64 -6.31 9.08
C LEU A 205 -0.42 -7.26 7.90
N ALA A 206 -0.79 -8.54 8.05
CA ALA A 206 -0.73 -9.50 6.95
C ALA A 206 -1.98 -10.38 6.93
N GLY A 207 -2.56 -10.58 5.77
CA GLY A 207 -3.61 -11.57 5.59
C GLY A 207 -3.05 -13.00 5.73
N GLU A 208 -3.74 -13.86 6.48
CA GLU A 208 -3.35 -15.26 6.68
C GLU A 208 -3.21 -16.02 5.35
N LEU A 209 -4.09 -15.71 4.40
CA LEU A 209 -4.20 -16.38 3.11
C LEU A 209 -3.57 -15.56 1.96
N ASP A 210 -2.68 -14.63 2.27
CA ASP A 210 -1.97 -13.82 1.29
C ASP A 210 -0.97 -14.69 0.51
N ARG A 211 -1.24 -14.88 -0.79
CA ARG A 211 -0.36 -15.64 -1.71
C ARG A 211 0.58 -14.73 -2.51
N VAL A 212 0.31 -13.43 -2.55
CA VAL A 212 1.17 -12.45 -3.22
C VAL A 212 2.39 -12.14 -2.36
N VAL A 213 2.16 -11.75 -1.10
CA VAL A 213 3.22 -11.56 -0.10
C VAL A 213 2.92 -12.48 1.07
N PRO A 214 3.60 -13.62 1.20
CA PRO A 214 3.36 -14.55 2.30
C PRO A 214 3.39 -13.84 3.65
N PRO A 215 2.44 -14.11 4.58
CA PRO A 215 2.28 -13.35 5.81
C PRO A 215 3.56 -13.27 6.64
N GLY A 216 4.34 -14.35 6.68
CA GLY A 216 5.65 -14.38 7.35
C GLY A 216 6.64 -13.33 6.85
N VAL A 217 6.56 -12.94 5.57
CA VAL A 217 7.43 -11.90 4.99
C VAL A 217 7.14 -10.54 5.64
N THR A 218 5.86 -10.14 5.67
CA THR A 218 5.46 -8.88 6.31
C THR A 218 5.74 -8.90 7.81
N LEU A 219 5.31 -9.96 8.51
CA LEU A 219 5.38 -10.04 9.97
C LEU A 219 6.83 -10.16 10.47
N SER A 220 7.75 -10.71 9.68
CA SER A 220 9.17 -10.82 10.05
C SER A 220 9.83 -9.46 10.32
N MET A 221 9.31 -8.38 9.75
CA MET A 221 9.84 -7.03 10.02
C MET A 221 9.69 -6.62 11.49
N ALA A 222 8.81 -7.27 12.28
CA ALA A 222 8.68 -7.01 13.71
C ALA A 222 9.96 -7.33 14.50
N THR A 223 10.81 -8.23 14.01
CA THR A 223 12.09 -8.53 14.64
C THR A 223 13.17 -7.49 14.34
N ARG A 224 12.96 -6.65 13.32
CA ARG A 224 13.89 -5.61 12.87
C ARG A 224 13.48 -4.23 13.33
N ILE A 225 12.18 -3.89 13.23
CA ILE A 225 11.65 -2.56 13.62
C ILE A 225 11.37 -2.57 15.13
N ARG A 226 12.13 -1.79 15.88
CA ARG A 226 12.02 -1.76 17.34
C ARG A 226 10.63 -1.36 17.82
N GLY A 227 10.01 -2.24 18.61
CA GLY A 227 8.70 -2.01 19.21
C GLY A 227 7.53 -2.11 18.23
N ALA A 228 7.75 -2.65 17.03
CA ALA A 228 6.67 -2.91 16.10
C ALA A 228 5.71 -3.97 16.64
N ALA A 229 4.40 -3.71 16.50
CA ALA A 229 3.36 -4.72 16.67
C ALA A 229 3.11 -5.47 15.35
N ALA A 230 2.71 -6.74 15.45
CA ALA A 230 2.42 -7.57 14.28
C ALA A 230 1.10 -8.30 14.48
N VAL A 231 0.22 -8.23 13.48
CA VAL A 231 -1.11 -8.86 13.50
C VAL A 231 -1.33 -9.62 12.20
N GLN A 232 -1.63 -10.91 12.32
CA GLN A 232 -2.11 -11.72 11.22
C GLN A 232 -3.64 -11.69 11.19
N LEU A 233 -4.22 -11.43 10.03
CA LEU A 233 -5.67 -11.31 9.85
C LEU A 233 -6.25 -12.62 9.33
N PRO A 234 -7.03 -13.37 10.16
CA PRO A 234 -7.56 -14.67 9.77
C PRO A 234 -8.49 -14.59 8.55
N GLY A 235 -8.36 -15.55 7.63
CA GLY A 235 -9.21 -15.64 6.43
C GLY A 235 -9.03 -14.53 5.40
N ILE A 236 -8.01 -13.67 5.55
CA ILE A 236 -7.78 -12.52 4.66
C ILE A 236 -6.65 -12.83 3.67
N GLY A 237 -6.87 -12.46 2.41
CA GLY A 237 -5.86 -12.50 1.35
C GLY A 237 -5.04 -11.20 1.25
N HIS A 238 -4.47 -10.97 0.06
CA HIS A 238 -3.59 -9.82 -0.19
C HIS A 238 -4.31 -8.46 -0.18
N ALA A 239 -5.52 -8.42 -0.73
CA ALA A 239 -6.25 -7.18 -0.96
C ALA A 239 -7.15 -6.81 0.23
N THR A 240 -6.59 -6.68 1.44
CA THR A 240 -7.33 -6.45 2.69
C THR A 240 -8.30 -5.28 2.61
N ALA A 241 -7.90 -4.15 1.99
CA ALA A 241 -8.73 -2.96 1.88
C ALA A 241 -10.00 -3.17 1.02
N LEU A 242 -9.96 -4.14 0.10
CA LEU A 242 -11.09 -4.52 -0.76
C LEU A 242 -11.89 -5.67 -0.15
N GLN A 243 -11.21 -6.63 0.50
CA GLN A 243 -11.85 -7.81 1.06
C GLN A 243 -12.56 -7.52 2.38
N ALA A 244 -11.94 -6.77 3.27
CA ALA A 244 -12.40 -6.57 4.64
C ALA A 244 -12.12 -5.13 5.13
N PRO A 245 -12.71 -4.09 4.50
CA PRO A 245 -12.44 -2.70 4.86
C PRO A 245 -12.81 -2.38 6.30
N GLU A 246 -13.87 -2.98 6.86
CA GLU A 246 -14.29 -2.77 8.24
C GLU A 246 -13.27 -3.36 9.24
N LEU A 247 -12.74 -4.54 8.95
CA LEU A 247 -11.69 -5.15 9.77
C LEU A 247 -10.42 -4.29 9.74
N LEU A 248 -10.00 -3.87 8.55
CA LEU A 248 -8.84 -3.01 8.38
C LEU A 248 -9.03 -1.67 9.09
N ALA A 249 -10.20 -1.04 8.97
CA ALA A 249 -10.52 0.22 9.66
C ALA A 249 -10.38 0.07 11.17
N ARG A 250 -10.92 -1.00 11.78
CA ARG A 250 -10.77 -1.25 13.22
C ARG A 250 -9.30 -1.35 13.64
N GLN A 251 -8.47 -2.10 12.88
CA GLN A 251 -7.05 -2.24 13.17
C GLN A 251 -6.32 -0.89 13.09
N LEU A 252 -6.59 -0.11 12.04
CA LEU A 252 -6.00 1.21 11.85
C LEU A 252 -6.41 2.17 12.96
N VAL A 253 -7.71 2.27 13.27
CA VAL A 253 -8.22 3.17 14.31
C VAL A 253 -7.62 2.84 15.68
N ALA A 254 -7.65 1.56 16.08
CA ALA A 254 -7.13 1.13 17.36
C ALA A 254 -5.63 1.48 17.52
N PHE A 255 -4.80 1.16 16.52
CA PHE A 255 -3.37 1.45 16.57
C PHE A 255 -3.07 2.95 16.46
N LEU A 256 -3.67 3.66 15.51
CA LEU A 256 -3.33 5.06 15.22
C LEU A 256 -3.81 6.02 16.32
N ARG A 257 -4.87 5.68 17.05
CA ARG A 257 -5.31 6.45 18.22
C ARG A 257 -4.52 6.13 19.50
N GLY A 258 -3.67 5.11 19.46
CA GLY A 258 -2.84 4.73 20.61
C GLY A 258 -3.62 4.01 21.70
N ASP A 259 -4.68 3.27 21.34
CA ASP A 259 -5.44 2.45 22.28
C ASP A 259 -4.53 1.38 22.89
N PRO A 260 -4.45 1.28 24.24
CA PRO A 260 -3.52 0.37 24.90
C PRO A 260 -3.88 -1.12 24.74
N HIS A 261 -5.06 -1.45 24.20
CA HIS A 261 -5.56 -2.83 24.04
C HIS A 261 -5.11 -3.54 22.76
N HIS A 262 -4.16 -3.01 22.02
CA HIS A 262 -3.62 -3.63 20.79
C HIS A 262 -2.63 -4.78 21.04
N LYS A 263 -2.50 -5.26 22.31
CA LYS A 263 -1.53 -6.30 22.69
C LYS A 263 -2.16 -7.66 23.00
N GLU A 264 -3.44 -7.87 22.66
CA GLU A 264 -4.10 -9.17 22.83
C GLU A 264 -4.55 -9.76 21.50
#